data_630346f73e9045e3bc80e73c54ccbd0d
#
_entry.id   630346f73e9045e3bc80e73c54ccbd0d
#
_cell.length_a   1.000
_cell.length_b   1.000
_cell.length_c   1.000
_cell.angle_alpha   90.00
_cell.angle_beta   90.00
_cell.angle_gamma   90.00
#
_symmetry.space_group_name_H-M   'P 1'
#
loop_
_entity.id
_entity.type
_entity.pdbx_description
1 polymer ?
#
loop_
_entity_poly.entity_id
_entity_poly.type
_entity_poly.pdbx_seq_one_letter_code
_entity_poly.pdbx_strand_id
1 'polypeptide(L)'
;MTLLTIAAARVRLHELSLESARDLNADSGSGGFAWLDGDAPDGTRTGSGTTVKAHAAGTYREGWGTYVIVRAEDGRAVGGIGFHSAPDEEGRVEIGYDVTEGARGRGYATEAVTAIAAWALSQPGVTAVTANTDLDNALSQRVLERAGFVHISTTTDLCAYELSGI
;
A
#
# COMPACT_ATOMS: atom_id res chain seq x y z
N MET A 1 -18.52 10.08 -2.42
CA MET A 1 -17.07 9.84 -2.60
C MET A 1 -16.88 8.67 -3.56
N THR A 2 -16.11 8.90 -4.61
CA THR A 2 -15.81 7.87 -5.59
C THR A 2 -14.50 7.19 -5.21
N LEU A 3 -14.55 5.86 -5.04
CA LEU A 3 -13.37 5.09 -4.71
C LEU A 3 -12.52 4.87 -5.96
N LEU A 4 -11.20 5.00 -5.80
CA LEU A 4 -10.26 4.80 -6.90
C LEU A 4 -9.92 3.33 -7.09
N THR A 5 -9.68 2.97 -8.35
CA THR A 5 -9.07 1.70 -8.71
C THR A 5 -7.86 2.00 -9.57
N ILE A 6 -6.69 1.55 -9.13
CA ILE A 6 -5.44 1.73 -9.87
C ILE A 6 -5.13 0.40 -10.55
N ALA A 7 -5.10 0.41 -11.88
CA ALA A 7 -4.88 -0.81 -12.67
C ALA A 7 -3.40 -1.01 -12.97
N ALA A 8 -2.92 -2.25 -12.82
CA ALA A 8 -1.63 -2.70 -13.28
C ALA A 8 -1.82 -3.92 -14.20
N ALA A 9 -0.74 -4.55 -14.66
CA ALA A 9 -0.85 -5.64 -15.63
C ALA A 9 -1.64 -6.85 -15.08
N ARG A 10 -1.33 -7.29 -13.86
CA ARG A 10 -1.92 -8.49 -13.27
C ARG A 10 -2.69 -8.23 -11.99
N VAL A 11 -2.62 -7.03 -11.45
CA VAL A 11 -3.30 -6.66 -10.19
C VAL A 11 -4.11 -5.39 -10.37
N ARG A 12 -5.10 -5.23 -9.50
CA ARG A 12 -5.89 -4.00 -9.34
C ARG A 12 -5.80 -3.57 -7.89
N LEU A 13 -5.59 -2.29 -7.67
CA LEU A 13 -5.54 -1.72 -6.34
C LEU A 13 -6.90 -1.03 -6.10
N HIS A 14 -7.67 -1.58 -5.17
CA HIS A 14 -9.00 -1.05 -4.84
C HIS A 14 -8.94 -0.22 -3.57
N GLU A 15 -9.20 1.06 -3.68
CA GLU A 15 -9.28 1.96 -2.52
C GLU A 15 -10.39 1.49 -1.58
N LEU A 16 -10.11 1.47 -0.28
CA LEU A 16 -11.10 1.03 0.71
C LEU A 16 -12.08 2.14 1.05
N SER A 17 -13.37 1.76 1.13
CA SER A 17 -14.36 2.59 1.80
C SER A 17 -14.09 2.58 3.31
N LEU A 18 -14.66 3.55 4.03
CA LEU A 18 -14.59 3.56 5.50
C LEU A 18 -15.16 2.27 6.09
N GLU A 19 -16.29 1.79 5.55
CA GLU A 19 -16.94 0.55 5.99
C GLU A 19 -16.00 -0.65 5.82
N SER A 20 -15.40 -0.83 4.64
CA SER A 20 -14.44 -1.92 4.40
C SER A 20 -13.21 -1.81 5.29
N ALA A 21 -12.70 -0.59 5.50
CA ALA A 21 -11.55 -0.37 6.36
C ALA A 21 -11.85 -0.73 7.82
N ARG A 22 -13.03 -0.38 8.31
CA ARG A 22 -13.46 -0.77 9.66
C ARG A 22 -13.56 -2.28 9.82
N ASP A 23 -14.12 -2.96 8.81
CA ASP A 23 -14.27 -4.41 8.83
C ASP A 23 -12.91 -5.11 8.83
N LEU A 24 -11.98 -4.66 7.99
CA LEU A 24 -10.62 -5.21 7.94
C LEU A 24 -9.82 -4.91 9.21
N ASN A 25 -10.03 -3.77 9.83
CA ASN A 25 -9.35 -3.41 11.07
C ASN A 25 -9.87 -4.23 12.26
N ALA A 26 -11.08 -4.78 12.17
CA ALA A 26 -11.55 -5.77 13.12
C ALA A 26 -10.90 -7.13 12.80
N ASP A 27 -10.49 -7.88 13.80
CA ASP A 27 -9.60 -9.04 13.67
C ASP A 27 -10.09 -10.15 12.73
N SER A 28 -11.37 -10.21 12.39
CA SER A 28 -11.94 -11.30 11.60
C SER A 28 -12.66 -10.85 10.33
N GLY A 29 -12.68 -9.55 10.03
CA GLY A 29 -13.39 -9.03 8.86
C GLY A 29 -12.61 -9.24 7.56
N SER A 30 -13.34 -9.41 6.46
CA SER A 30 -12.76 -9.57 5.12
C SER A 30 -12.73 -8.28 4.30
N GLY A 31 -13.44 -7.25 4.75
CA GLY A 31 -13.63 -6.00 4.00
C GLY A 31 -14.45 -6.15 2.73
N GLY A 32 -15.10 -7.29 2.54
CA GLY A 32 -15.85 -7.60 1.33
C GLY A 32 -15.02 -8.26 0.23
N PHE A 33 -13.80 -8.67 0.53
CA PHE A 33 -12.90 -9.30 -0.44
C PHE A 33 -12.76 -10.80 -0.22
N ALA A 34 -12.49 -11.53 -1.31
CA ALA A 34 -12.19 -12.96 -1.26
C ALA A 34 -10.68 -13.13 -1.15
N TRP A 35 -10.19 -13.41 0.04
CA TRP A 35 -8.75 -13.52 0.31
C TRP A 35 -8.19 -14.87 -0.13
N LEU A 36 -7.06 -14.85 -0.83
CA LEU A 36 -6.41 -16.05 -1.34
C LEU A 36 -6.12 -17.06 -0.23
N ASP A 37 -5.60 -16.60 0.90
CA ASP A 37 -5.29 -17.46 2.04
C ASP A 37 -6.45 -17.57 3.05
N GLY A 38 -7.63 -17.09 2.67
CA GLY A 38 -8.83 -17.12 3.50
C GLY A 38 -8.95 -15.97 4.48
N ASP A 39 -7.88 -15.19 4.66
CA ASP A 39 -7.84 -14.08 5.61
C ASP A 39 -6.89 -12.97 5.13
N ALA A 40 -7.14 -11.74 5.59
CA ALA A 40 -6.29 -10.61 5.28
C ALA A 40 -5.00 -10.68 6.09
N PRO A 41 -3.85 -10.29 5.52
CA PRO A 41 -2.61 -10.25 6.30
C PRO A 41 -2.62 -9.11 7.32
N ASP A 42 -1.83 -9.26 8.38
CA ASP A 42 -1.80 -8.32 9.51
C ASP A 42 -1.49 -6.88 9.10
N GLY A 43 -0.57 -6.70 8.17
CA GLY A 43 -0.21 -5.36 7.67
C GLY A 43 -1.38 -4.65 7.00
N THR A 44 -2.21 -5.40 6.27
CA THR A 44 -3.43 -4.86 5.65
C THR A 44 -4.44 -4.42 6.70
N ARG A 45 -4.60 -5.20 7.76
CA ARG A 45 -5.49 -4.85 8.87
C ARG A 45 -5.01 -3.59 9.59
N THR A 46 -3.71 -3.50 9.86
CA THR A 46 -3.10 -2.33 10.49
C THR A 46 -3.26 -1.08 9.62
N GLY A 47 -2.98 -1.18 8.34
CA GLY A 47 -3.16 -0.07 7.39
C GLY A 47 -4.60 0.40 7.30
N SER A 48 -5.55 -0.54 7.35
CA SER A 48 -6.98 -0.22 7.37
C SER A 48 -7.34 0.61 8.60
N GLY A 49 -6.73 0.32 9.76
CA GLY A 49 -6.90 1.13 10.97
C GLY A 49 -6.41 2.57 10.81
N THR A 50 -5.34 2.78 10.06
CA THR A 50 -4.84 4.12 9.75
C THR A 50 -5.89 4.91 8.94
N THR A 51 -6.52 4.27 7.96
CA THR A 51 -7.60 4.88 7.17
C THR A 51 -8.80 5.23 8.07
N VAL A 52 -9.19 4.35 8.97
CA VAL A 52 -10.28 4.60 9.93
C VAL A 52 -9.97 5.84 10.78
N LYS A 53 -8.75 5.93 11.31
CA LYS A 53 -8.31 7.08 12.14
C LYS A 53 -8.34 8.38 11.36
N ALA A 54 -7.90 8.37 10.08
CA ALA A 54 -7.92 9.56 9.24
C ALA A 54 -9.35 10.06 9.00
N HIS A 55 -10.30 9.16 8.75
CA HIS A 55 -11.71 9.52 8.60
C HIS A 55 -12.26 10.14 9.89
N ALA A 56 -11.96 9.52 11.04
CA ALA A 56 -12.42 10.02 12.33
C ALA A 56 -11.87 11.41 12.66
N ALA A 57 -10.62 11.67 12.23
CA ALA A 57 -9.96 12.97 12.46
C ALA A 57 -10.34 14.03 11.42
N GLY A 58 -11.10 13.67 10.39
CA GLY A 58 -11.44 14.57 9.29
C GLY A 58 -10.27 14.90 8.38
N THR A 59 -9.21 14.11 8.39
CA THR A 59 -8.00 14.33 7.59
C THR A 59 -7.91 13.46 6.35
N TYR A 60 -8.86 12.54 6.16
CA TYR A 60 -8.84 11.65 5.00
C TYR A 60 -9.01 12.42 3.70
N ARG A 61 -8.15 12.13 2.73
CA ARG A 61 -8.25 12.64 1.36
C ARG A 61 -8.36 11.46 0.41
N GLU A 62 -9.25 11.58 -0.59
CA GLU A 62 -9.48 10.53 -1.58
C GLU A 62 -8.19 10.11 -2.26
N GLY A 63 -7.97 8.79 -2.33
CA GLY A 63 -6.78 8.21 -2.94
C GLY A 63 -5.61 8.05 -1.99
N TRP A 64 -5.59 8.73 -0.85
CA TRP A 64 -4.43 8.75 0.06
C TRP A 64 -4.57 7.82 1.27
N GLY A 65 -5.38 6.79 1.15
CA GLY A 65 -5.56 5.77 2.20
C GLY A 65 -5.04 4.41 1.80
N THR A 66 -5.75 3.38 2.23
CA THR A 66 -5.38 1.98 2.01
C THR A 66 -6.14 1.40 0.83
N TYR A 67 -5.44 0.58 0.06
CA TYR A 67 -5.97 -0.17 -1.07
C TYR A 67 -5.79 -1.66 -0.82
N VAL A 68 -6.71 -2.47 -1.31
CA VAL A 68 -6.55 -3.93 -1.35
C VAL A 68 -6.00 -4.30 -2.73
N ILE A 69 -4.98 -5.16 -2.72
CA ILE A 69 -4.38 -5.69 -3.95
C ILE A 69 -5.18 -6.93 -4.37
N VAL A 70 -5.82 -6.84 -5.53
CA VAL A 70 -6.64 -7.93 -6.07
C VAL A 70 -5.98 -8.42 -7.35
N ARG A 71 -5.74 -9.73 -7.46
CA ARG A 71 -5.17 -10.25 -8.69
C ARG A 71 -6.26 -10.41 -9.75
N ALA A 72 -5.93 -10.02 -10.98
CA ALA A 72 -6.92 -9.91 -12.05
C ALA A 72 -7.42 -11.27 -12.55
N GLU A 73 -6.59 -12.31 -12.47
CA GLU A 73 -6.92 -13.62 -13.05
C GLU A 73 -8.13 -14.29 -12.40
N ASP A 74 -8.38 -14.07 -11.11
CA ASP A 74 -9.47 -14.72 -10.40
C ASP A 74 -10.21 -13.81 -9.42
N GLY A 75 -9.82 -12.53 -9.33
CA GLY A 75 -10.46 -11.58 -8.42
C GLY A 75 -10.16 -11.80 -6.94
N ARG A 76 -9.17 -12.63 -6.61
CA ARG A 76 -8.81 -12.85 -5.20
C ARG A 76 -7.90 -11.76 -4.67
N ALA A 77 -8.15 -11.36 -3.43
CA ALA A 77 -7.31 -10.41 -2.72
C ALA A 77 -6.04 -11.09 -2.25
N VAL A 78 -4.90 -10.46 -2.47
CA VAL A 78 -3.57 -11.00 -2.15
C VAL A 78 -2.76 -10.13 -1.22
N GLY A 79 -3.25 -8.96 -0.86
CA GLY A 79 -2.54 -8.08 0.06
C GLY A 79 -3.16 -6.71 0.18
N GLY A 80 -2.45 -5.83 0.85
CA GLY A 80 -2.80 -4.42 0.99
C GLY A 80 -1.61 -3.53 0.72
N ILE A 81 -1.90 -2.32 0.29
CA ILE A 81 -0.89 -1.29 0.05
C ILE A 81 -1.55 0.06 0.29
N GLY A 82 -0.80 1.01 0.81
CA GLY A 82 -1.41 2.31 1.05
C GLY A 82 -0.44 3.34 1.55
N PHE A 83 -0.99 4.52 1.81
CA PHE A 83 -0.25 5.67 2.29
C PHE A 83 -0.48 5.82 3.79
N HIS A 84 0.57 6.18 4.53
CA HIS A 84 0.48 6.44 5.96
C HIS A 84 -0.28 7.74 6.24
N SER A 85 -0.22 8.69 5.31
CA SER A 85 -0.98 9.94 5.34
C SER A 85 -0.99 10.56 3.95
N ALA A 86 -1.75 11.64 3.75
CA ALA A 86 -1.63 12.45 2.55
C ALA A 86 -0.24 13.11 2.48
N PRO A 87 0.19 13.59 1.31
CA PRO A 87 1.52 14.21 1.17
C PRO A 87 1.74 15.34 2.18
N ASP A 88 2.96 15.44 2.68
CA ASP A 88 3.36 16.51 3.61
C ASP A 88 3.59 17.83 2.84
N GLU A 89 4.05 18.86 3.57
CA GLU A 89 4.29 20.18 2.99
C GLU A 89 5.35 20.19 1.89
N GLU A 90 6.25 19.23 1.92
CA GLU A 90 7.31 19.08 0.92
C GLU A 90 6.89 18.19 -0.26
N GLY A 91 5.67 17.67 -0.23
CA GLY A 91 5.17 16.78 -1.27
C GLY A 91 5.65 15.34 -1.15
N ARG A 92 6.11 14.95 0.02
CA ARG A 92 6.60 13.59 0.29
C ARG A 92 5.47 12.75 0.88
N VAL A 93 5.43 11.49 0.48
CA VAL A 93 4.42 10.56 0.99
C VAL A 93 5.04 9.18 1.22
N GLU A 94 4.68 8.56 2.33
CA GLU A 94 5.20 7.25 2.70
C GLU A 94 4.17 6.15 2.41
N ILE A 95 4.63 5.04 1.82
CA ILE A 95 3.81 3.85 1.57
C ILE A 95 4.21 2.69 2.46
N GLY A 96 3.25 1.80 2.71
CA GLY A 96 3.47 0.49 3.30
C GLY A 96 2.64 -0.55 2.56
N TYR A 97 3.06 -1.80 2.62
CA TYR A 97 2.39 -2.87 1.91
C TYR A 97 2.63 -4.22 2.58
N ASP A 98 1.74 -5.15 2.29
CA ASP A 98 1.82 -6.52 2.78
C ASP A 98 1.17 -7.45 1.75
N VAL A 99 1.69 -8.66 1.62
CA VAL A 99 1.17 -9.67 0.68
C VAL A 99 0.97 -10.98 1.46
N THR A 100 -0.15 -11.65 1.20
CA THR A 100 -0.44 -12.95 1.84
C THR A 100 0.67 -13.96 1.49
N GLU A 101 0.95 -14.88 2.39
CA GLU A 101 2.02 -15.85 2.22
C GLU A 101 1.87 -16.66 0.92
N GLY A 102 0.66 -17.11 0.61
CA GLY A 102 0.38 -17.91 -0.60
C GLY A 102 0.55 -17.16 -1.92
N ALA A 103 0.67 -15.82 -1.88
CA ALA A 103 0.86 -15.01 -3.07
C ALA A 103 2.29 -14.47 -3.23
N ARG A 104 3.17 -14.76 -2.27
CA ARG A 104 4.56 -14.26 -2.30
C ARG A 104 5.38 -14.92 -3.40
N GLY A 105 6.43 -14.22 -3.86
CA GLY A 105 7.34 -14.74 -4.88
C GLY A 105 6.79 -14.70 -6.30
N ARG A 106 5.69 -14.00 -6.54
CA ARG A 106 5.04 -13.91 -7.86
C ARG A 106 5.13 -12.52 -8.50
N GLY A 107 5.77 -11.58 -7.82
CA GLY A 107 5.92 -10.20 -8.33
C GLY A 107 4.74 -9.28 -8.09
N TYR A 108 3.71 -9.70 -7.36
CA TYR A 108 2.53 -8.86 -7.11
C TYR A 108 2.86 -7.62 -6.29
N ALA A 109 3.72 -7.76 -5.27
CA ALA A 109 4.13 -6.62 -4.45
C ALA A 109 4.88 -5.57 -5.28
N THR A 110 5.82 -6.01 -6.11
CA THR A 110 6.58 -5.11 -7.00
C THR A 110 5.64 -4.37 -7.95
N GLU A 111 4.68 -5.08 -8.52
CA GLU A 111 3.71 -4.51 -9.45
C GLU A 111 2.79 -3.50 -8.74
N ALA A 112 2.33 -3.81 -7.53
CA ALA A 112 1.50 -2.92 -6.74
C ALA A 112 2.26 -1.66 -6.31
N VAL A 113 3.50 -1.81 -5.84
CA VAL A 113 4.36 -0.67 -5.45
C VAL A 113 4.61 0.23 -6.66
N THR A 114 4.95 -0.34 -7.81
CA THR A 114 5.18 0.42 -9.04
C THR A 114 3.94 1.23 -9.42
N ALA A 115 2.77 0.60 -9.37
CA ALA A 115 1.51 1.25 -9.75
C ALA A 115 1.11 2.37 -8.80
N ILE A 116 1.18 2.14 -7.48
CA ILE A 116 0.77 3.16 -6.51
C ILE A 116 1.74 4.34 -6.49
N ALA A 117 3.05 4.07 -6.66
CA ALA A 117 4.06 5.12 -6.72
C ALA A 117 3.87 5.98 -7.96
N ALA A 118 3.59 5.38 -9.11
CA ALA A 118 3.31 6.13 -10.34
C ALA A 118 2.07 7.00 -10.18
N TRP A 119 1.01 6.47 -9.58
CA TRP A 119 -0.19 7.25 -9.29
C TRP A 119 0.14 8.44 -8.39
N ALA A 120 0.86 8.21 -7.29
CA ALA A 120 1.21 9.27 -6.35
C ALA A 120 2.02 10.38 -7.02
N LEU A 121 3.05 10.01 -7.79
CA LEU A 121 3.91 10.97 -8.47
C LEU A 121 3.18 11.75 -9.57
N SER A 122 2.05 11.25 -10.06
CA SER A 122 1.21 11.97 -11.03
C SER A 122 0.31 13.02 -10.38
N GLN A 123 0.20 13.02 -9.04
CA GLN A 123 -0.65 13.97 -8.34
C GLN A 123 0.06 15.31 -8.18
N PRO A 124 -0.69 16.45 -8.28
CA PRO A 124 -0.08 17.77 -8.14
C PRO A 124 0.64 17.95 -6.81
N GLY A 125 1.85 18.47 -6.85
CA GLY A 125 2.65 18.80 -5.66
C GLY A 125 3.39 17.64 -5.02
N VAL A 126 3.21 16.41 -5.50
CA VAL A 126 3.97 15.25 -4.98
C VAL A 126 5.36 15.23 -5.60
N THR A 127 6.37 15.17 -4.73
CA THR A 127 7.79 15.21 -5.14
C THR A 127 8.48 13.87 -4.97
N ALA A 128 8.06 13.06 -3.99
CA ALA A 128 8.72 11.78 -3.72
C ALA A 128 7.79 10.83 -2.98
N VAL A 129 7.98 9.54 -3.24
CA VAL A 129 7.36 8.45 -2.50
C VAL A 129 8.46 7.78 -1.68
N THR A 130 8.21 7.56 -0.39
CA THR A 130 9.17 6.92 0.51
C THR A 130 8.61 5.62 1.04
N ALA A 131 9.51 4.72 1.46
CA ALA A 131 9.13 3.47 2.13
C ALA A 131 10.24 3.05 3.07
N ASN A 132 9.86 2.42 4.18
CA ASN A 132 10.81 1.89 5.14
C ASN A 132 10.64 0.38 5.24
N THR A 133 11.75 -0.33 5.42
CA THR A 133 11.75 -1.77 5.67
C THR A 133 12.58 -2.06 6.91
N ASP A 134 12.30 -3.18 7.56
CA ASP A 134 13.20 -3.69 8.60
C ASP A 134 14.55 -4.07 7.98
N LEU A 135 15.63 -3.99 8.77
CA LEU A 135 16.98 -4.26 8.28
C LEU A 135 17.15 -5.66 7.71
N ASP A 136 16.44 -6.64 8.27
CA ASP A 136 16.52 -8.03 7.86
C ASP A 136 15.46 -8.44 6.83
N ASN A 137 14.61 -7.52 6.38
CA ASN A 137 13.58 -7.81 5.40
C ASN A 137 14.11 -7.68 3.97
N ALA A 138 14.93 -8.64 3.55
CA ALA A 138 15.55 -8.63 2.23
C ALA A 138 14.52 -8.71 1.10
N LEU A 139 13.40 -9.40 1.31
CA LEU A 139 12.34 -9.49 0.29
C LEU A 139 11.72 -8.12 -0.01
N SER A 140 11.39 -7.35 1.03
CA SER A 140 10.82 -6.02 0.86
C SER A 140 11.83 -5.06 0.23
N GLN A 141 13.10 -5.14 0.62
CA GLN A 141 14.15 -4.33 0.02
C GLN A 141 14.26 -4.58 -1.49
N ARG A 142 14.21 -5.84 -1.91
CA ARG A 142 14.24 -6.19 -3.34
C ARG A 142 13.01 -5.71 -4.09
N VAL A 143 11.83 -5.77 -3.46
CA VAL A 143 10.60 -5.24 -4.06
C VAL A 143 10.76 -3.76 -4.38
N LEU A 144 11.25 -2.99 -3.40
CA LEU A 144 11.44 -1.54 -3.58
C LEU A 144 12.49 -1.24 -4.65
N GLU A 145 13.61 -1.95 -4.66
CA GLU A 145 14.66 -1.78 -5.66
C GLU A 145 14.14 -2.09 -7.07
N ARG A 146 13.38 -3.17 -7.22
CA ARG A 146 12.77 -3.54 -8.52
C ARG A 146 11.74 -2.51 -8.99
N ALA A 147 11.08 -1.85 -8.06
CA ALA A 147 10.13 -0.78 -8.38
C ALA A 147 10.82 0.56 -8.69
N GLY A 148 12.15 0.60 -8.64
CA GLY A 148 12.92 1.79 -8.96
C GLY A 148 13.28 2.67 -7.78
N PHE A 149 12.96 2.26 -6.56
CA PHE A 149 13.31 3.00 -5.35
C PHE A 149 14.81 2.87 -5.08
N VAL A 150 15.38 3.94 -4.54
CA VAL A 150 16.79 4.03 -4.18
C VAL A 150 16.92 4.04 -2.65
N HIS A 151 17.85 3.25 -2.13
CA HIS A 151 18.19 3.27 -0.71
C HIS A 151 18.82 4.61 -0.35
N ILE A 152 18.24 5.32 0.62
CA ILE A 152 18.71 6.67 0.99
C ILE A 152 19.34 6.73 2.38
N SER A 153 18.96 5.86 3.30
CA SER A 153 19.55 5.84 4.64
C SER A 153 19.28 4.53 5.34
N THR A 154 20.13 4.23 6.33
CA THR A 154 19.95 3.10 7.24
C THR A 154 20.08 3.64 8.66
N THR A 155 19.06 3.36 9.48
CA THR A 155 19.10 3.65 10.91
C THR A 155 19.39 2.36 11.67
N THR A 156 19.34 2.40 13.00
CA THR A 156 19.50 1.21 13.84
C THR A 156 18.47 0.13 13.51
N ASP A 157 17.26 0.54 13.12
CA ASP A 157 16.11 -0.38 12.96
C ASP A 157 15.58 -0.49 11.54
N LEU A 158 15.84 0.50 10.66
CA LEU A 158 15.14 0.60 9.37
C LEU A 158 16.08 0.96 8.22
N CYS A 159 15.74 0.45 7.04
CA CYS A 159 16.25 0.92 5.75
C CYS A 159 15.21 1.82 5.11
N ALA A 160 15.59 3.03 4.72
CA ALA A 160 14.71 3.98 4.06
C ALA A 160 14.99 4.02 2.55
N TYR A 161 13.92 4.03 1.78
CA TYR A 161 13.95 4.04 0.31
C TYR A 161 13.12 5.20 -0.21
N GLU A 162 13.48 5.69 -1.40
CA GLU A 162 12.80 6.81 -2.03
C GLU A 162 12.72 6.64 -3.55
N LEU A 163 11.57 7.02 -4.10
CA LEU A 163 11.37 7.19 -5.54
C LEU A 163 10.97 8.66 -5.76
N SER A 164 11.81 9.41 -6.44
CA SER A 164 11.54 10.83 -6.70
C SER A 164 10.86 11.02 -8.04
N GLY A 165 9.99 12.03 -8.10
CA GLY A 165 9.46 12.52 -9.37
C GLY A 165 10.56 13.24 -10.16
N ILE A 166 10.43 13.22 -11.47
CA ILE A 166 11.34 13.93 -12.38
C ILE A 166 10.77 15.31 -12.67
#